data_5217dbf45f8ba31d1644084bfce5978d
#
_entry.id   5217dbf45f8ba31d1644084bfce5978d
#
_cell.length_a   1.000
_cell.length_b   1.000
_cell.length_c   1.000
_cell.angle_alpha   90.00
_cell.angle_beta   90.00
_cell.angle_gamma   90.00
#
_symmetry.space_group_name_H-M   'P 1'
#
loop_
_entity.id
_entity.type
_entity.pdbx_description
1 polymer ?
#
loop_
_entity_poly.entity_id
_entity_poly.type
_entity_poly.pdbx_seq_one_letter_code
_entity_poly.pdbx_strand_id
1 'polypeptide(L)'
;VHKNPYHIAGSDASGIVWAVGSKVKRWKVGDEVVIHCNQDDGDDEECNGGDPMFSPSQRIWGYETPDGSFAQFARVQDRQLLERPRHLTWEESACYTLVLATAYRMLFGHRPHVLRPGHNVLVWGASGGLGSMAVQLCATSGANAIGVVSEEDKRQFVMQLGARGVINRKNFDCWG
;
A
#
# COMPACT_ATOMS: atom_id res chain seq x y z
N VAL A 1 0.13 -11.83 19.50
CA VAL A 1 0.59 -13.20 19.71
C VAL A 1 -0.26 -14.14 18.86
N HIS A 2 0.37 -14.80 17.89
CA HIS A 2 -0.33 -15.72 16.99
C HIS A 2 -0.74 -16.99 17.77
N LYS A 3 -2.04 -17.32 17.73
CA LYS A 3 -2.60 -18.50 18.41
C LYS A 3 -2.42 -19.79 17.62
N ASN A 4 -2.01 -19.70 16.35
CA ASN A 4 -1.85 -20.86 15.47
C ASN A 4 -0.46 -21.50 15.66
N PRO A 5 -0.35 -22.83 15.48
CA PRO A 5 0.92 -23.55 15.62
C PRO A 5 1.94 -23.20 14.51
N TYR A 6 1.50 -22.56 13.43
CA TYR A 6 2.36 -22.07 12.35
C TYR A 6 1.94 -20.65 11.95
N HIS A 7 2.85 -19.93 11.32
CA HIS A 7 2.59 -18.62 10.73
C HIS A 7 3.47 -18.42 9.50
N ILE A 8 2.82 -18.23 8.36
CA ILE A 8 3.45 -17.81 7.12
C ILE A 8 3.27 -16.29 7.03
N ALA A 9 4.36 -15.56 7.11
CA ALA A 9 4.37 -14.11 7.06
C ALA A 9 4.22 -13.60 5.61
N GLY A 10 4.19 -12.28 5.44
CA GLY A 10 4.15 -11.58 4.15
C GLY A 10 2.74 -11.11 3.80
N SER A 11 2.64 -9.81 3.48
CA SER A 11 1.37 -9.13 3.21
C SER A 11 1.33 -8.50 1.81
N ASP A 12 2.39 -8.67 1.03
CA ASP A 12 2.52 -8.18 -0.34
C ASP A 12 2.75 -9.36 -1.29
N ALA A 13 2.08 -9.36 -2.43
CA ALA A 13 2.32 -10.35 -3.47
C ALA A 13 1.75 -9.94 -4.83
N SER A 14 2.36 -10.50 -5.86
CA SER A 14 1.80 -10.64 -7.20
C SER A 14 1.84 -12.11 -7.60
N GLY A 15 0.95 -12.54 -8.45
CA GLY A 15 0.91 -13.94 -8.85
C GLY A 15 -0.15 -14.26 -9.89
N ILE A 16 -0.32 -15.54 -10.12
CA ILE A 16 -1.29 -16.08 -11.08
C ILE A 16 -2.35 -16.86 -10.30
N VAL A 17 -3.61 -16.63 -10.61
CA VAL A 17 -4.72 -17.38 -10.02
C VAL A 17 -4.58 -18.85 -10.42
N TRP A 18 -4.31 -19.70 -9.45
CA TRP A 18 -4.17 -21.16 -9.63
C TRP A 18 -5.48 -21.91 -9.54
N ALA A 19 -6.32 -21.51 -8.57
CA ALA A 19 -7.64 -22.11 -8.36
C ALA A 19 -8.60 -21.05 -7.81
N VAL A 20 -9.89 -21.24 -8.03
CA VAL A 20 -10.95 -20.36 -7.52
C VAL A 20 -12.02 -21.16 -6.79
N GLY A 21 -12.58 -20.58 -5.74
CA GLY A 21 -13.73 -21.14 -5.04
C GLY A 21 -15.00 -21.09 -5.92
N SER A 22 -15.96 -21.96 -5.65
CA SER A 22 -17.20 -22.09 -6.44
C SER A 22 -18.07 -20.82 -6.49
N LYS A 23 -17.91 -19.92 -5.54
CA LYS A 23 -18.66 -18.65 -5.47
C LYS A 23 -17.95 -17.47 -6.14
N VAL A 24 -16.67 -17.62 -6.51
CA VAL A 24 -15.88 -16.56 -7.16
C VAL A 24 -16.37 -16.39 -8.60
N LYS A 25 -16.70 -15.15 -8.97
CA LYS A 25 -17.20 -14.79 -10.32
C LYS A 25 -16.27 -13.85 -11.07
N ARG A 26 -15.48 -13.06 -10.33
CA ARG A 26 -14.65 -12.00 -10.91
C ARG A 26 -13.35 -12.52 -11.50
N TRP A 27 -12.82 -13.62 -10.96
CA TRP A 27 -11.51 -14.15 -11.30
C TRP A 27 -11.60 -15.56 -11.85
N LYS A 28 -10.68 -15.92 -12.73
CA LYS A 28 -10.52 -17.28 -13.28
C LYS A 28 -9.07 -17.71 -13.22
N VAL A 29 -8.84 -19.01 -13.32
CA VAL A 29 -7.50 -19.61 -13.39
C VAL A 29 -6.73 -18.99 -14.57
N GLY A 30 -5.49 -18.59 -14.31
CA GLY A 30 -4.59 -17.94 -15.26
C GLY A 30 -4.61 -16.42 -15.21
N ASP A 31 -5.52 -15.77 -14.47
CA ASP A 31 -5.51 -14.32 -14.31
C ASP A 31 -4.27 -13.87 -13.52
N GLU A 32 -3.62 -12.82 -14.02
CA GLU A 32 -2.48 -12.17 -13.37
C GLU A 32 -2.95 -11.10 -12.39
N VAL A 33 -2.54 -11.22 -11.14
CA VAL A 33 -3.09 -10.40 -10.05
C VAL A 33 -2.01 -9.84 -9.13
N VAL A 34 -2.36 -8.75 -8.45
CA VAL A 34 -1.68 -8.25 -7.26
C VAL A 34 -2.64 -8.34 -6.08
N ILE A 35 -2.10 -8.47 -4.88
CA ILE A 35 -2.89 -8.73 -3.68
C ILE A 35 -2.85 -7.51 -2.77
N HIS A 36 -4.02 -7.02 -2.36
CA HIS A 36 -4.16 -6.06 -1.28
C HIS A 36 -4.25 -6.79 0.06
N CYS A 37 -3.60 -6.28 1.08
CA CYS A 37 -3.44 -7.00 2.35
C CYS A 37 -4.69 -7.06 3.24
N ASN A 38 -5.69 -6.19 3.03
CA ASN A 38 -6.87 -6.16 3.89
C ASN A 38 -7.81 -7.34 3.64
N GLN A 39 -8.20 -7.97 4.72
CA GLN A 39 -9.27 -8.98 4.77
C GLN A 39 -10.37 -8.53 5.73
N ASP A 40 -11.60 -8.84 5.41
CA ASP A 40 -12.78 -8.63 6.24
C ASP A 40 -13.85 -9.69 5.92
N ASP A 41 -14.94 -9.77 6.70
CA ASP A 41 -16.04 -10.72 6.44
C ASP A 41 -17.10 -10.18 5.48
N GLY A 42 -17.09 -8.88 5.20
CA GLY A 42 -18.03 -8.23 4.28
C GLY A 42 -19.41 -7.96 4.86
N ASP A 43 -19.63 -8.17 6.14
CA ASP A 43 -20.96 -8.18 6.74
C ASP A 43 -21.36 -6.84 7.40
N ASP A 44 -20.39 -5.95 7.66
CA ASP A 44 -20.66 -4.65 8.26
C ASP A 44 -20.68 -3.49 7.26
N GLU A 45 -21.16 -2.32 7.70
CA GLU A 45 -21.26 -1.12 6.87
C GLU A 45 -19.91 -0.56 6.46
N GLU A 46 -18.86 -0.76 7.26
CA GLU A 46 -17.51 -0.30 6.94
C GLU A 46 -16.93 -1.09 5.77
N CYS A 47 -17.22 -2.39 5.67
CA CYS A 47 -16.86 -3.23 4.52
C CYS A 47 -17.68 -2.91 3.26
N ASN A 48 -18.88 -2.35 3.42
CA ASN A 48 -19.87 -2.19 2.36
C ASN A 48 -20.13 -0.71 1.97
N GLY A 49 -19.11 0.12 2.03
CA GLY A 49 -19.17 1.52 1.59
C GLY A 49 -18.62 2.55 2.55
N GLY A 50 -18.23 2.11 3.76
CA GLY A 50 -17.49 2.91 4.72
C GLY A 50 -15.98 2.82 4.50
N ASP A 51 -15.23 2.78 5.58
CA ASP A 51 -13.78 2.59 5.57
C ASP A 51 -13.43 1.20 6.14
N PRO A 52 -13.03 0.23 5.31
CA PRO A 52 -12.76 -1.15 5.75
C PRO A 52 -11.70 -1.27 6.87
N MET A 53 -10.87 -0.25 7.07
CA MET A 53 -9.91 -0.23 8.18
C MET A 53 -10.58 -0.08 9.56
N PHE A 54 -11.82 0.34 9.61
CA PHE A 54 -12.61 0.45 10.86
C PHE A 54 -13.54 -0.73 11.10
N SER A 55 -13.60 -1.69 10.16
CA SER A 55 -14.36 -2.91 10.37
C SER A 55 -13.81 -3.71 11.56
N PRO A 56 -14.68 -4.18 12.48
CA PRO A 56 -14.25 -5.06 13.58
C PRO A 56 -13.67 -6.40 13.09
N SER A 57 -14.06 -6.83 11.89
CA SER A 57 -13.58 -8.07 11.26
C SER A 57 -12.28 -7.91 10.48
N GLN A 58 -11.81 -6.67 10.27
CA GLN A 58 -10.62 -6.40 9.51
C GLN A 58 -9.38 -7.09 10.08
N ARG A 59 -8.59 -7.69 9.18
CA ARG A 59 -7.30 -8.32 9.47
C ARG A 59 -6.31 -8.01 8.36
N ILE A 60 -5.06 -7.90 8.72
CA ILE A 60 -3.96 -7.79 7.75
C ILE A 60 -3.49 -9.20 7.39
N TRP A 61 -3.67 -9.58 6.14
CA TRP A 61 -3.23 -10.85 5.59
C TRP A 61 -1.72 -11.05 5.77
N GLY A 62 -1.34 -12.23 6.29
CA GLY A 62 0.06 -12.59 6.54
C GLY A 62 0.73 -11.88 7.72
N TYR A 63 0.04 -10.92 8.35
CA TYR A 63 0.46 -10.30 9.61
C TYR A 63 -0.46 -10.74 10.77
N GLU A 64 -1.76 -10.56 10.62
CA GLU A 64 -2.76 -10.98 11.59
C GLU A 64 -3.40 -12.34 11.25
N THR A 65 -3.23 -12.80 10.02
CA THR A 65 -3.65 -14.12 9.56
C THR A 65 -2.44 -15.04 9.36
N PRO A 66 -2.60 -16.36 9.52
CA PRO A 66 -1.48 -17.31 9.46
C PRO A 66 -0.99 -17.65 8.05
N ASP A 67 -1.70 -17.25 7.01
CA ASP A 67 -1.52 -17.71 5.64
C ASP A 67 -1.01 -16.57 4.73
N GLY A 68 0.21 -16.09 4.96
CA GLY A 68 0.78 -14.98 4.20
C GLY A 68 1.49 -15.36 2.90
N SER A 69 2.19 -14.40 2.31
CA SER A 69 2.78 -14.51 0.97
C SER A 69 4.12 -15.24 0.90
N PHE A 70 4.79 -15.53 2.01
CA PHE A 70 6.08 -16.23 1.98
C PHE A 70 5.89 -17.73 1.73
N ALA A 71 5.18 -18.05 0.65
CA ALA A 71 4.83 -19.40 0.25
C ALA A 71 4.68 -19.48 -1.28
N GLN A 72 4.78 -20.70 -1.81
CA GLN A 72 4.58 -20.95 -3.24
C GLN A 72 3.11 -20.71 -3.65
N PHE A 73 2.17 -21.01 -2.76
CA PHE A 73 0.75 -20.77 -2.92
C PHE A 73 0.20 -20.03 -1.71
N ALA A 74 -0.73 -19.13 -1.96
CA ALA A 74 -1.41 -18.38 -0.92
C ALA A 74 -2.92 -18.39 -1.17
N ARG A 75 -3.69 -18.42 -0.08
CA ARG A 75 -5.14 -18.31 -0.11
C ARG A 75 -5.56 -16.92 0.32
N VAL A 76 -6.32 -16.25 -0.54
CA VAL A 76 -6.83 -14.90 -0.31
C VAL A 76 -8.31 -14.80 -0.67
N GLN A 77 -8.96 -13.75 -0.22
CA GLN A 77 -10.31 -13.40 -0.65
C GLN A 77 -10.27 -12.82 -2.07
N ASP A 78 -11.31 -13.04 -2.86
CA ASP A 78 -11.41 -12.55 -4.22
C ASP A 78 -11.42 -11.01 -4.30
N ARG A 79 -11.93 -10.34 -3.27
CA ARG A 79 -11.95 -8.87 -3.16
C ARG A 79 -10.58 -8.25 -2.89
N GLN A 80 -9.61 -9.01 -2.38
CA GLN A 80 -8.23 -8.55 -2.20
C GLN A 80 -7.46 -8.46 -3.52
N LEU A 81 -7.96 -9.04 -4.59
CA LEU A 81 -7.27 -9.13 -5.86
C LEU A 81 -7.56 -7.92 -6.74
N LEU A 82 -6.50 -7.41 -7.37
CA LEU A 82 -6.55 -6.41 -8.43
C LEU A 82 -5.80 -6.97 -9.65
N GLU A 83 -6.18 -6.53 -10.84
CA GLU A 83 -5.45 -6.87 -12.05
C GLU A 83 -4.01 -6.36 -11.98
N ARG A 84 -3.04 -7.22 -12.33
CA ARG A 84 -1.63 -6.83 -12.35
C ARG A 84 -1.35 -5.80 -13.46
N PRO A 85 -0.70 -4.68 -13.15
CA PRO A 85 -0.25 -3.75 -14.19
C PRO A 85 0.81 -4.41 -15.09
N ARG A 86 0.51 -4.58 -16.37
CA ARG A 86 1.37 -5.34 -17.31
C ARG A 86 2.69 -4.66 -17.66
N HIS A 87 2.81 -3.36 -17.41
CA HIS A 87 4.03 -2.60 -17.63
C HIS A 87 5.06 -2.74 -16.49
N LEU A 88 4.66 -3.32 -15.36
CA LEU A 88 5.54 -3.60 -14.22
C LEU A 88 6.01 -5.05 -14.26
N THR A 89 7.21 -5.30 -13.74
CA THR A 89 7.68 -6.66 -13.45
C THR A 89 6.84 -7.32 -12.37
N TRP A 90 7.03 -8.60 -12.10
CA TRP A 90 6.36 -9.30 -11.01
C TRP A 90 6.75 -8.75 -9.64
N GLU A 91 8.05 -8.47 -9.46
CA GLU A 91 8.60 -7.91 -8.24
C GLU A 91 8.07 -6.50 -7.98
N GLU A 92 8.08 -5.63 -8.98
CA GLU A 92 7.51 -4.28 -8.87
C GLU A 92 6.02 -4.35 -8.57
N SER A 93 5.30 -5.25 -9.24
CA SER A 93 3.86 -5.46 -9.02
C SER A 93 3.55 -5.93 -7.61
N ALA A 94 4.41 -6.72 -6.98
CA ALA A 94 4.22 -7.18 -5.62
C ALA A 94 4.42 -6.08 -4.58
N CYS A 95 5.24 -5.06 -4.86
CA CYS A 95 5.75 -4.13 -3.82
C CYS A 95 4.87 -2.92 -3.55
N TYR A 96 3.85 -2.60 -4.36
CA TYR A 96 3.22 -1.28 -4.28
C TYR A 96 1.83 -1.26 -3.63
N THR A 97 1.07 -2.34 -3.67
CA THR A 97 -0.38 -2.31 -3.32
C THR A 97 -0.64 -1.82 -1.92
N LEU A 98 0.07 -2.33 -0.92
CA LEU A 98 -0.10 -1.91 0.47
C LEU A 98 0.29 -0.44 0.67
N VAL A 99 1.50 -0.09 0.27
CA VAL A 99 2.05 1.26 0.53
C VAL A 99 1.36 2.34 -0.30
N LEU A 100 0.94 2.04 -1.54
CA LEU A 100 0.16 2.96 -2.36
C LEU A 100 -1.23 3.19 -1.80
N ALA A 101 -1.95 2.12 -1.45
CA ALA A 101 -3.29 2.22 -0.87
C ALA A 101 -3.28 2.99 0.46
N THR A 102 -2.28 2.75 1.31
CA THR A 102 -2.11 3.47 2.57
C THR A 102 -1.83 4.95 2.32
N ALA A 103 -0.89 5.29 1.44
CA ALA A 103 -0.60 6.69 1.09
C ALA A 103 -1.82 7.39 0.49
N TYR A 104 -2.53 6.71 -0.41
CA TYR A 104 -3.75 7.24 -1.02
C TYR A 104 -4.84 7.52 0.02
N ARG A 105 -5.09 6.55 0.91
CA ARG A 105 -6.06 6.72 2.01
C ARG A 105 -5.71 7.89 2.91
N MET A 106 -4.43 8.05 3.28
CA MET A 106 -3.97 9.17 4.12
C MET A 106 -4.15 10.52 3.45
N LEU A 107 -3.90 10.62 2.14
CA LEU A 107 -3.94 11.88 1.40
C LEU A 107 -5.33 12.26 0.89
N PHE A 108 -6.19 11.28 0.60
CA PHE A 108 -7.48 11.51 -0.06
C PHE A 108 -8.68 10.97 0.71
N GLY A 109 -8.49 10.04 1.66
CA GLY A 109 -9.57 9.30 2.31
C GLY A 109 -10.24 10.01 3.48
N HIS A 110 -9.64 11.05 4.06
CA HIS A 110 -10.11 11.65 5.31
C HIS A 110 -10.63 13.07 5.12
N ARG A 111 -11.89 13.24 4.85
CA ARG A 111 -12.54 14.55 4.83
C ARG A 111 -12.52 15.20 6.22
N PRO A 112 -12.26 16.52 6.33
CA PRO A 112 -12.06 17.51 5.25
C PRO A 112 -10.62 17.57 4.70
N HIS A 113 -9.68 16.77 5.22
CA HIS A 113 -8.25 16.83 4.91
C HIS A 113 -7.92 16.06 3.63
N VAL A 114 -8.46 16.52 2.51
CA VAL A 114 -8.22 15.91 1.19
C VAL A 114 -7.16 16.70 0.46
N LEU A 115 -6.16 16.01 -0.07
CA LEU A 115 -5.11 16.61 -0.90
C LEU A 115 -5.73 17.30 -2.13
N ARG A 116 -5.22 18.50 -2.45
CA ARG A 116 -5.63 19.31 -3.60
C ARG A 116 -4.41 19.89 -4.31
N PRO A 117 -4.53 20.23 -5.60
CA PRO A 117 -3.48 20.98 -6.32
C PRO A 117 -3.06 22.22 -5.55
N GLY A 118 -1.75 22.48 -5.51
CA GLY A 118 -1.15 23.64 -4.82
C GLY A 118 -0.92 23.43 -3.31
N HIS A 119 -1.45 22.37 -2.69
CA HIS A 119 -1.14 22.08 -1.29
C HIS A 119 0.34 21.78 -1.09
N ASN A 120 0.90 22.18 0.06
CA ASN A 120 2.24 21.80 0.50
C ASN A 120 2.14 20.63 1.47
N VAL A 121 2.89 19.56 1.20
CA VAL A 121 2.88 18.33 2.00
C VAL A 121 4.29 18.01 2.46
N LEU A 122 4.51 17.96 3.76
CA LEU A 122 5.77 17.49 4.33
C LEU A 122 5.71 15.97 4.49
N VAL A 123 6.62 15.26 3.82
CA VAL A 123 6.66 13.79 3.80
C VAL A 123 7.89 13.31 4.56
N TRP A 124 7.69 12.85 5.80
CA TRP A 124 8.75 12.21 6.59
C TRP A 124 9.05 10.80 6.08
N GLY A 125 10.35 10.44 6.05
CA GLY A 125 10.77 9.15 5.51
C GLY A 125 10.46 9.00 4.01
N ALA A 126 10.62 10.08 3.24
CA ALA A 126 10.19 10.19 1.85
C ALA A 126 10.82 9.16 0.90
N SER A 127 11.94 8.55 1.27
CA SER A 127 12.60 7.49 0.50
C SER A 127 12.14 6.07 0.85
N GLY A 128 11.28 5.90 1.86
CA GLY A 128 10.71 4.61 2.23
C GLY A 128 9.48 4.26 1.36
N GLY A 129 8.96 3.04 1.50
CA GLY A 129 7.84 2.55 0.69
C GLY A 129 6.62 3.49 0.73
N LEU A 130 6.12 3.81 1.92
CA LEU A 130 4.97 4.72 2.07
C LEU A 130 5.29 6.14 1.61
N GLY A 131 6.46 6.67 2.01
CA GLY A 131 6.85 8.04 1.67
C GLY A 131 7.07 8.25 0.17
N SER A 132 7.67 7.29 -0.52
CA SER A 132 7.88 7.36 -1.96
C SER A 132 6.57 7.38 -2.75
N MET A 133 5.56 6.62 -2.32
CA MET A 133 4.22 6.66 -2.91
C MET A 133 3.51 7.98 -2.59
N ALA A 134 3.65 8.50 -1.38
CA ALA A 134 3.07 9.80 -1.01
C ALA A 134 3.65 10.94 -1.86
N VAL A 135 4.96 10.95 -2.12
CA VAL A 135 5.61 11.94 -2.99
C VAL A 135 5.05 11.87 -4.41
N GLN A 136 4.94 10.68 -4.99
CA GLN A 136 4.40 10.49 -6.34
C GLN A 136 2.92 10.89 -6.43
N LEU A 137 2.10 10.55 -5.44
CA LEU A 137 0.70 10.97 -5.37
C LEU A 137 0.56 12.49 -5.27
N CYS A 138 1.41 13.16 -4.49
CA CYS A 138 1.44 14.62 -4.45
C CYS A 138 1.78 15.21 -5.81
N ALA A 139 2.84 14.71 -6.46
CA ALA A 139 3.28 15.20 -7.76
C ALA A 139 2.20 15.05 -8.84
N THR A 140 1.58 13.86 -8.93
CA THR A 140 0.53 13.59 -9.91
C THR A 140 -0.77 14.37 -9.66
N SER A 141 -1.01 14.76 -8.42
CA SER A 141 -2.17 15.57 -8.02
C SER A 141 -1.93 17.08 -8.09
N GLY A 142 -0.76 17.52 -8.55
CA GLY A 142 -0.40 18.94 -8.61
C GLY A 142 -0.12 19.58 -7.26
N ALA A 143 0.15 18.81 -6.23
CA ALA A 143 0.57 19.28 -4.91
C ALA A 143 2.11 19.34 -4.82
N ASN A 144 2.62 20.07 -3.84
CA ASN A 144 4.04 20.26 -3.61
C ASN A 144 4.52 19.35 -2.47
N ALA A 145 5.16 18.24 -2.79
CA ALA A 145 5.79 17.41 -1.79
C ALA A 145 7.16 17.96 -1.39
N ILE A 146 7.40 18.09 -0.08
CA ILE A 146 8.71 18.35 0.51
C ILE A 146 9.12 17.08 1.25
N GLY A 147 10.10 16.36 0.72
CA GLY A 147 10.57 15.11 1.30
C GLY A 147 11.57 15.34 2.44
N VAL A 148 11.46 14.58 3.52
CA VAL A 148 12.46 14.54 4.59
C VAL A 148 13.19 13.20 4.54
N VAL A 149 14.52 13.27 4.43
CA VAL A 149 15.41 12.10 4.37
C VAL A 149 16.50 12.17 5.43
N SER A 150 17.20 11.07 5.66
CA SER A 150 18.32 11.00 6.62
C SER A 150 19.70 10.98 5.96
N GLU A 151 19.77 10.78 4.65
CA GLU A 151 21.02 10.62 3.91
C GLU A 151 20.95 11.41 2.61
N GLU A 152 22.10 11.93 2.17
CA GLU A 152 22.14 12.78 0.97
C GLU A 152 21.92 11.99 -0.33
N ASP A 153 22.34 10.74 -0.39
CA ASP A 153 22.10 9.84 -1.53
C ASP A 153 20.61 9.62 -1.83
N LYS A 154 19.77 9.65 -0.79
CA LYS A 154 18.31 9.54 -0.91
C LYS A 154 17.63 10.77 -1.48
N ARG A 155 18.31 11.92 -1.43
CA ARG A 155 17.78 13.19 -1.94
C ARG A 155 17.47 13.11 -3.43
N GLN A 156 18.42 12.64 -4.23
CA GLN A 156 18.26 12.55 -5.68
C GLN A 156 17.08 11.62 -6.05
N PHE A 157 16.99 10.48 -5.38
CA PHE A 157 15.87 9.55 -5.58
C PHE A 157 14.52 10.23 -5.31
N VAL A 158 14.35 10.89 -4.18
CA VAL A 158 13.09 11.56 -3.81
C VAL A 158 12.75 12.71 -4.77
N MET A 159 13.76 13.46 -5.24
CA MET A 159 13.56 14.50 -6.28
C MET A 159 13.08 13.88 -7.61
N GLN A 160 13.63 12.73 -8.02
CA GLN A 160 13.18 12.01 -9.24
C GLN A 160 11.74 11.52 -9.15
N LEU A 161 11.23 11.26 -7.95
CA LEU A 161 9.81 10.90 -7.73
C LEU A 161 8.86 12.10 -7.85
N GLY A 162 9.38 13.31 -8.02
CA GLY A 162 8.59 14.53 -8.22
C GLY A 162 8.46 15.43 -7.00
N ALA A 163 9.29 15.26 -5.98
CA ALA A 163 9.33 16.21 -4.86
C ALA A 163 9.78 17.61 -5.33
N ARG A 164 9.18 18.65 -4.76
CA ARG A 164 9.56 20.06 -5.01
C ARG A 164 10.82 20.46 -4.24
N GLY A 165 11.11 19.76 -3.16
CA GLY A 165 12.30 19.96 -2.36
C GLY A 165 12.55 18.79 -1.42
N VAL A 166 13.76 18.69 -0.92
CA VAL A 166 14.15 17.64 0.03
C VAL A 166 14.99 18.25 1.15
N ILE A 167 14.63 17.93 2.38
CA ILE A 167 15.34 18.30 3.61
C ILE A 167 16.11 17.07 4.09
N ASN A 168 17.42 17.18 4.22
CA ASN A 168 18.19 16.19 4.96
C ASN A 168 18.17 16.57 6.45
N ARG A 169 17.45 15.79 7.26
CA ARG A 169 17.24 16.08 8.69
C ARG A 169 18.52 16.09 9.53
N LYS A 170 19.62 15.53 9.02
CA LYS A 170 20.91 15.57 9.70
C LYS A 170 21.64 16.91 9.56
N ASN A 171 21.25 17.69 8.54
CA ASN A 171 21.84 19.01 8.26
C ASN A 171 21.05 20.15 8.91
N PHE A 172 19.91 19.86 9.51
CA PHE A 172 19.06 20.85 10.15
C PHE A 172 18.66 20.36 11.54
N ASP A 173 18.77 21.24 12.51
CA ASP A 173 18.15 21.00 13.81
C ASP A 173 16.63 21.25 13.67
N CYS A 174 15.88 20.17 13.54
CA CYS A 174 14.43 20.24 13.41
C CYS A 174 13.71 20.42 14.76
N TRP A 175 14.47 20.40 15.85
CA TRP A 175 13.88 20.36 17.19
C TRP A 175 14.24 21.61 18.03
N GLY A 176 15.05 22.53 17.52
CA GLY A 176 15.40 23.81 18.10
C GLY A 176 16.42 23.77 19.17
#